data_46e01f664297282eb0bfbea0ed10f212
#
_entry.id   46e01f664297282eb0bfbea0ed10f212
#
_cell.length_a   1.000
_cell.length_b   1.000
_cell.length_c   1.000
_cell.angle_alpha   90.00
_cell.angle_beta   90.00
_cell.angle_gamma   90.00
#
_symmetry.space_group_name_H-M   'P 1'
#
loop_
_entity.id
_entity.type
_entity.pdbx_description
1 polymer ?
#
loop_
_entity_poly.entity_id
_entity_poly.type
_entity_poly.pdbx_seq_one_letter_code
_entity_poly.pdbx_strand_id
1 'polypeptide(L)'
;MKNIVLKEIKNILGFDVVLEKPKDRNLAHYASPVAFSLAKEMKKSPKIIAEELAKKFVNSDIFSEITAVNGYLNFKLSNNFLNLLALNALNHSSDFGKSDKKDEKILIEYISANPTGPLHIGHVRGAVYGDTLYRIGSHVGYDITTEYYINDAGNQIDLLGTSIILYAKDNLFNEKVSYPEKFYRGEYINELALKANELFGKEIFYDENYFEKLCLWAKDEVLKIIKKDLSDANISIQNWVSERGFYDKLDLTIQKLQKTGGMYEKDEKVWIKSSELGDEMDRVVIREDGRPTYLAGDIVYHNDKFERGFDRCINIWGADHHGYIKRMQSAIHFLGYDENKLEVILMQMVSLLKDSKPYKMSKRSGNVVLMSEVTQELGSDALRFIFVSKKNDTQLEFDIDSLKKQDSSNPIFYINYAHARINQVFGKANKNLNDVIDADFSNLSEDCKNLLFEALLLNEVLEDAFSSRQVQKLSDYLYALSSSFHKFYNDNRVVGSENENELLKLFGVVALCIKTGLSLMGIKAKDKMEH
;
A
#
# COMPACT_ATOMS: atom_id res chain seq x y z
N MET A 1 21.16 -0.92 -6.71
CA MET A 1 22.22 0.07 -7.01
C MET A 1 22.90 0.56 -5.75
N LYS A 2 22.24 1.25 -4.85
CA LYS A 2 22.82 1.85 -3.62
C LYS A 2 23.64 0.86 -2.77
N ASN A 3 23.16 -0.35 -2.57
CA ASN A 3 23.85 -1.38 -1.78
C ASN A 3 25.19 -1.80 -2.40
N ILE A 4 25.29 -1.85 -3.73
CA ILE A 4 26.54 -2.14 -4.43
C ILE A 4 27.53 -1.00 -4.21
N VAL A 5 27.06 0.24 -4.33
CA VAL A 5 27.86 1.45 -4.09
C VAL A 5 28.36 1.51 -2.64
N LEU A 6 27.47 1.24 -1.66
CA LEU A 6 27.84 1.21 -0.24
C LEU A 6 28.89 0.13 0.07
N LYS A 7 28.74 -1.06 -0.53
CA LYS A 7 29.69 -2.15 -0.36
C LYS A 7 31.07 -1.78 -0.92
N GLU A 8 31.12 -1.16 -2.07
CA GLU A 8 32.36 -0.69 -2.67
C GLU A 8 33.05 0.39 -1.81
N ILE A 9 32.27 1.37 -1.32
CA ILE A 9 32.79 2.40 -0.42
C ILE A 9 33.35 1.78 0.85
N LYS A 10 32.63 0.81 1.45
CA LYS A 10 33.10 0.10 2.64
C LYS A 10 34.40 -0.68 2.37
N ASN A 11 34.51 -1.33 1.22
CA ASN A 11 35.73 -2.06 0.83
C ASN A 11 36.95 -1.11 0.73
N ILE A 12 36.74 0.11 0.22
CA ILE A 12 37.80 1.09 0.03
C ILE A 12 38.14 1.83 1.32
N LEU A 13 37.14 2.25 2.09
CA LEU A 13 37.36 3.05 3.30
C LEU A 13 37.59 2.21 4.56
N GLY A 14 37.09 0.97 4.59
CA GLY A 14 37.15 0.07 5.74
C GLY A 14 36.04 0.25 6.79
N PHE A 15 35.06 1.14 6.53
CA PHE A 15 33.92 1.41 7.42
C PHE A 15 32.65 1.77 6.63
N ASP A 16 31.52 1.69 7.30
CA ASP A 16 30.22 2.00 6.71
C ASP A 16 29.99 3.52 6.61
N VAL A 17 29.32 3.94 5.54
CA VAL A 17 28.93 5.33 5.31
C VAL A 17 27.42 5.43 5.04
N VAL A 18 26.87 6.61 5.25
CA VAL A 18 25.52 6.95 4.84
C VAL A 18 25.58 7.66 3.49
N LEU A 19 24.72 7.27 2.56
CA LEU A 19 24.55 7.95 1.28
C LEU A 19 23.26 8.74 1.26
N GLU A 20 23.36 9.98 0.84
CA GLU A 20 22.28 10.95 0.69
C GLU A 20 22.16 11.40 -0.77
N LYS A 21 21.02 12.01 -1.08
CA LYS A 21 20.84 12.69 -2.36
C LYS A 21 21.71 13.96 -2.37
N PRO A 22 22.57 14.17 -3.39
CA PRO A 22 23.37 15.39 -3.47
C PRO A 22 22.48 16.62 -3.67
N LYS A 23 22.98 17.78 -3.23
CA LYS A 23 22.28 19.07 -3.44
C LYS A 23 22.16 19.42 -4.92
N ASP A 24 23.19 19.11 -5.70
CA ASP A 24 23.24 19.27 -7.15
C ASP A 24 23.50 17.90 -7.81
N ARG A 25 22.53 17.41 -8.57
CA ARG A 25 22.63 16.14 -9.30
C ARG A 25 23.66 16.18 -10.45
N ASN A 26 23.94 17.34 -11.00
CA ASN A 26 24.96 17.47 -12.02
C ASN A 26 26.37 17.25 -11.44
N LEU A 27 26.53 17.50 -10.14
CA LEU A 27 27.79 17.30 -9.43
C LEU A 27 28.05 15.83 -9.10
N ALA A 28 27.02 15.09 -8.69
CA ALA A 28 27.14 13.71 -8.25
C ALA A 28 25.79 12.95 -8.27
N HIS A 29 25.88 11.62 -8.24
CA HIS A 29 24.72 10.74 -8.06
C HIS A 29 24.41 10.51 -6.59
N TYR A 30 25.44 10.36 -5.74
CA TYR A 30 25.33 10.21 -4.29
C TYR A 30 26.27 11.17 -3.58
N ALA A 31 25.91 11.55 -2.35
CA ALA A 31 26.75 12.29 -1.43
C ALA A 31 26.81 11.59 -0.06
N SER A 32 27.90 11.77 0.66
CA SER A 32 28.03 11.28 2.03
C SER A 32 28.52 12.37 2.98
N PRO A 33 27.84 12.56 4.13
CA PRO A 33 28.27 13.47 5.19
C PRO A 33 29.31 12.83 6.13
N VAL A 34 29.91 11.72 5.78
CA VAL A 34 30.77 10.91 6.68
C VAL A 34 31.90 11.70 7.33
N ALA A 35 32.46 12.69 6.62
CA ALA A 35 33.54 13.51 7.18
C ALA A 35 33.11 14.33 8.41
N PHE A 36 31.83 14.70 8.52
CA PHE A 36 31.30 15.40 9.69
C PHE A 36 31.24 14.47 10.91
N SER A 37 30.89 13.22 10.73
CA SER A 37 30.86 12.24 11.82
C SER A 37 32.26 11.89 12.34
N LEU A 38 33.27 11.92 11.46
CA LEU A 38 34.66 11.64 11.82
C LEU A 38 35.43 12.85 12.39
N ALA A 39 34.90 14.06 12.25
CA ALA A 39 35.61 15.29 12.60
C ALA A 39 36.08 15.36 14.05
N LYS A 40 35.24 14.90 14.99
CA LYS A 40 35.56 14.90 16.43
C LYS A 40 36.66 13.90 16.78
N GLU A 41 36.61 12.71 16.21
CA GLU A 41 37.57 11.63 16.45
C GLU A 41 38.93 11.96 15.82
N MET A 42 38.94 12.38 14.55
CA MET A 42 40.15 12.72 13.81
C MET A 42 40.73 14.09 14.18
N LYS A 43 40.01 14.91 14.95
CA LYS A 43 40.43 16.28 15.34
C LYS A 43 40.82 17.15 14.14
N LYS A 44 40.14 16.96 13.01
CA LYS A 44 40.32 17.69 11.75
C LYS A 44 38.98 18.29 11.29
N SER A 45 39.06 19.30 10.43
CA SER A 45 37.84 19.84 9.84
C SER A 45 37.22 18.85 8.84
N PRO A 46 35.89 18.79 8.71
CA PRO A 46 35.22 17.91 7.75
C PRO A 46 35.72 18.09 6.31
N LYS A 47 36.10 19.31 5.94
CA LYS A 47 36.66 19.60 4.60
C LYS A 47 37.93 18.84 4.35
N ILE A 48 38.88 18.88 5.30
CA ILE A 48 40.17 18.19 5.19
C ILE A 48 39.96 16.67 5.16
N ILE A 49 39.06 16.17 6.04
CA ILE A 49 38.78 14.73 6.08
C ILE A 49 38.18 14.27 4.75
N ALA A 50 37.21 14.99 4.19
CA ALA A 50 36.61 14.65 2.91
C ALA A 50 37.63 14.63 1.77
N GLU A 51 38.57 15.60 1.74
CA GLU A 51 39.65 15.65 0.76
C GLU A 51 40.62 14.46 0.92
N GLU A 52 40.96 14.04 2.14
CA GLU A 52 41.78 12.88 2.44
C GLU A 52 41.09 11.56 2.03
N LEU A 53 39.81 11.43 2.34
CA LEU A 53 39.03 10.24 1.98
C LEU A 53 38.81 10.12 0.48
N ALA A 54 38.56 11.22 -0.23
CA ALA A 54 38.40 11.21 -1.69
C ALA A 54 39.62 10.62 -2.41
N LYS A 55 40.83 10.87 -1.91
CA LYS A 55 42.08 10.35 -2.48
C LYS A 55 42.25 8.83 -2.37
N LYS A 56 41.45 8.14 -1.54
CA LYS A 56 41.53 6.68 -1.40
C LYS A 56 40.84 5.93 -2.54
N PHE A 57 40.03 6.59 -3.33
CA PHE A 57 39.27 5.99 -4.43
C PHE A 57 40.06 6.02 -5.74
N VAL A 58 41.16 5.29 -5.83
CA VAL A 58 42.10 5.38 -6.96
C VAL A 58 41.75 4.44 -8.12
N ASN A 59 41.08 3.31 -7.88
CA ASN A 59 40.90 2.25 -8.88
C ASN A 59 39.51 1.58 -8.73
N SER A 60 38.43 2.34 -8.76
CA SER A 60 37.09 1.76 -8.76
C SER A 60 36.46 1.89 -10.12
N ASP A 61 35.97 0.78 -10.66
CA ASP A 61 35.17 0.76 -11.91
C ASP A 61 33.78 1.33 -11.75
N ILE A 62 33.34 1.49 -10.48
CA ILE A 62 31.97 1.99 -10.15
C ILE A 62 31.92 3.51 -10.29
N PHE A 63 32.98 4.22 -9.95
CA PHE A 63 33.00 5.68 -9.91
C PHE A 63 33.82 6.28 -11.07
N SER A 64 33.26 7.27 -11.75
CA SER A 64 33.96 8.09 -12.71
C SER A 64 34.69 9.26 -12.05
N GLU A 65 34.14 9.78 -10.95
CA GLU A 65 34.70 10.93 -10.22
C GLU A 65 34.23 10.91 -8.77
N ILE A 66 35.11 11.30 -7.86
CA ILE A 66 34.82 11.51 -6.46
C ILE A 66 35.42 12.86 -6.05
N THR A 67 34.52 13.74 -5.56
CA THR A 67 34.91 15.09 -5.16
C THR A 67 34.57 15.38 -3.72
N ALA A 68 35.37 16.20 -3.07
CA ALA A 68 35.11 16.70 -1.72
C ALA A 68 34.65 18.16 -1.81
N VAL A 69 33.41 18.42 -1.45
CA VAL A 69 32.83 19.77 -1.49
C VAL A 69 32.16 20.08 -0.15
N ASN A 70 32.63 21.14 0.52
CA ASN A 70 32.09 21.60 1.80
C ASN A 70 31.96 20.51 2.89
N GLY A 71 32.91 19.57 2.94
CA GLY A 71 32.89 18.46 3.89
C GLY A 71 32.06 17.25 3.49
N TYR A 72 31.41 17.27 2.32
CA TYR A 72 30.74 16.12 1.73
C TYR A 72 31.66 15.39 0.74
N LEU A 73 31.56 14.07 0.72
CA LEU A 73 32.06 13.25 -0.38
C LEU A 73 30.95 13.10 -1.42
N ASN A 74 31.24 13.45 -2.66
CA ASN A 74 30.31 13.36 -3.78
C ASN A 74 30.80 12.27 -4.74
N PHE A 75 29.92 11.33 -5.07
CA PHE A 75 30.21 10.15 -5.88
C PHE A 75 29.47 10.22 -7.22
N LYS A 76 30.22 10.27 -8.31
CA LYS A 76 29.69 10.18 -9.67
C LYS A 76 29.93 8.77 -10.21
N LEU A 77 28.84 8.10 -10.63
CA LEU A 77 28.91 6.74 -11.15
C LEU A 77 29.48 6.72 -12.57
N SER A 78 30.24 5.67 -12.89
CA SER A 78 30.82 5.48 -14.23
C SER A 78 29.76 5.03 -15.24
N ASN A 79 29.98 5.33 -16.51
CA ASN A 79 29.13 4.87 -17.61
C ASN A 79 29.10 3.35 -17.69
N ASN A 80 30.24 2.68 -17.47
CA ASN A 80 30.30 1.22 -17.48
C ASN A 80 29.43 0.60 -16.38
N PHE A 81 29.48 1.17 -15.19
CA PHE A 81 28.64 0.68 -14.10
C PHE A 81 27.14 0.91 -14.38
N LEU A 82 26.76 2.08 -14.88
CA LEU A 82 25.37 2.37 -15.29
C LEU A 82 24.93 1.44 -16.43
N ASN A 83 25.81 1.12 -17.38
CA ASN A 83 25.50 0.16 -18.45
C ASN A 83 25.28 -1.25 -17.91
N LEU A 84 26.11 -1.72 -16.97
CA LEU A 84 25.91 -3.02 -16.32
C LEU A 84 24.55 -3.09 -15.61
N LEU A 85 24.17 -2.03 -14.90
CA LEU A 85 22.87 -1.96 -14.22
C LEU A 85 21.70 -1.95 -15.22
N ALA A 86 21.83 -1.22 -16.32
CA ALA A 86 20.83 -1.18 -17.40
C ALA A 86 20.68 -2.55 -18.06
N LEU A 87 21.77 -3.21 -18.42
CA LEU A 87 21.77 -4.56 -18.99
C LEU A 87 21.14 -5.58 -18.05
N ASN A 88 21.50 -5.53 -16.76
CA ASN A 88 20.91 -6.43 -15.76
C ASN A 88 19.40 -6.19 -15.63
N ALA A 89 18.96 -4.93 -15.59
CA ALA A 89 17.53 -4.59 -15.52
C ALA A 89 16.76 -5.12 -16.74
N LEU A 90 17.29 -4.93 -17.95
CA LEU A 90 16.62 -5.35 -19.18
C LEU A 90 16.62 -6.87 -19.38
N ASN A 91 17.72 -7.56 -19.03
CA ASN A 91 17.84 -9.01 -19.15
C ASN A 91 17.05 -9.77 -18.08
N HIS A 92 16.84 -9.15 -16.91
CA HIS A 92 16.09 -9.72 -15.77
C HIS A 92 14.94 -8.82 -15.38
N SER A 93 14.10 -8.45 -16.36
CA SER A 93 13.03 -7.46 -16.19
C SER A 93 12.02 -7.82 -15.10
N SER A 94 11.75 -9.12 -14.87
CA SER A 94 10.88 -9.60 -13.79
C SER A 94 11.46 -9.35 -12.39
N ASP A 95 12.76 -9.15 -12.27
CA ASP A 95 13.48 -8.93 -11.01
C ASP A 95 13.88 -7.47 -10.80
N PHE A 96 13.57 -6.61 -11.78
CA PHE A 96 13.91 -5.19 -11.69
C PHE A 96 13.25 -4.53 -10.47
N GLY A 97 14.06 -3.86 -9.67
CA GLY A 97 13.61 -3.21 -8.44
C GLY A 97 13.49 -4.13 -7.22
N LYS A 98 13.70 -5.44 -7.36
CA LYS A 98 13.67 -6.38 -6.24
C LYS A 98 14.89 -6.24 -5.33
N SER A 99 14.70 -6.63 -4.07
CA SER A 99 15.76 -6.84 -3.08
C SER A 99 15.87 -8.32 -2.72
N ASP A 100 16.94 -8.66 -2.03
CA ASP A 100 17.12 -9.99 -1.46
C ASP A 100 16.02 -10.31 -0.46
N LYS A 101 15.70 -11.62 -0.35
CA LYS A 101 14.72 -12.11 0.61
C LYS A 101 15.09 -11.70 2.03
N LYS A 102 14.10 -11.24 2.79
CA LYS A 102 14.21 -10.87 4.18
C LYS A 102 13.58 -11.95 5.07
N ASP A 103 14.12 -12.15 6.26
CA ASP A 103 13.66 -13.19 7.17
C ASP A 103 12.41 -12.79 7.99
N GLU A 104 11.96 -11.55 7.89
CA GLU A 104 10.80 -11.03 8.62
C GLU A 104 9.49 -11.45 7.94
N LYS A 105 8.61 -12.11 8.72
CA LYS A 105 7.25 -12.47 8.31
C LYS A 105 6.26 -11.42 8.80
N ILE A 106 5.53 -10.83 7.88
CA ILE A 106 4.62 -9.72 8.16
C ILE A 106 3.19 -10.09 7.81
N LEU A 107 2.25 -9.80 8.72
CA LEU A 107 0.83 -9.84 8.44
C LEU A 107 0.31 -8.41 8.26
N ILE A 108 -0.37 -8.14 7.14
CA ILE A 108 -1.06 -6.87 6.91
C ILE A 108 -2.56 -7.12 6.93
N GLU A 109 -3.25 -6.57 7.92
CA GLU A 109 -4.71 -6.54 7.98
C GLU A 109 -5.22 -5.20 7.50
N TYR A 110 -6.17 -5.22 6.56
CA TYR A 110 -6.79 -4.00 6.05
C TYR A 110 -8.23 -4.22 5.60
N ILE A 111 -8.99 -3.13 5.55
CA ILE A 111 -10.43 -3.07 5.30
C ILE A 111 -11.19 -3.57 6.52
N SER A 112 -11.30 -4.89 6.71
CA SER A 112 -12.02 -5.56 7.82
C SER A 112 -13.39 -4.91 8.11
N ALA A 113 -14.12 -4.55 7.04
CA ALA A 113 -15.45 -3.97 7.13
C ALA A 113 -16.45 -5.04 7.55
N ASN A 114 -17.52 -4.61 8.24
CA ASN A 114 -18.59 -5.51 8.63
C ASN A 114 -19.25 -6.15 7.40
N PRO A 115 -19.50 -7.45 7.39
CA PRO A 115 -20.10 -8.16 6.25
C PRO A 115 -21.62 -7.95 6.18
N THR A 116 -22.05 -6.69 6.27
CA THR A 116 -23.45 -6.28 6.32
C THR A 116 -23.88 -5.39 5.15
N GLY A 117 -22.94 -5.04 4.27
CA GLY A 117 -23.19 -4.27 3.06
C GLY A 117 -21.98 -4.15 2.17
N PRO A 118 -22.15 -3.60 0.96
CA PRO A 118 -21.06 -3.33 0.03
C PRO A 118 -20.02 -2.36 0.62
N LEU A 119 -18.80 -2.39 0.08
CA LEU A 119 -17.77 -1.44 0.46
C LEU A 119 -18.13 -0.02 -0.01
N HIS A 120 -17.86 0.95 0.84
CA HIS A 120 -18.04 2.36 0.54
C HIS A 120 -16.69 3.11 0.48
N ILE A 121 -16.72 4.34 0.00
CA ILE A 121 -15.52 5.15 -0.24
C ILE A 121 -14.57 5.25 0.96
N GLY A 122 -15.11 5.22 2.18
CA GLY A 122 -14.32 5.22 3.41
C GLY A 122 -13.40 4.00 3.56
N HIS A 123 -13.74 2.87 2.94
CA HIS A 123 -12.91 1.65 2.96
C HIS A 123 -11.86 1.63 1.85
N VAL A 124 -12.12 2.34 0.73
CA VAL A 124 -11.30 2.25 -0.50
C VAL A 124 -9.87 2.68 -0.26
N ARG A 125 -9.67 3.75 0.49
CA ARG A 125 -8.31 4.26 0.75
C ARG A 125 -7.44 3.23 1.46
N GLY A 126 -7.96 2.67 2.54
CA GLY A 126 -7.28 1.59 3.27
C GLY A 126 -7.04 0.35 2.43
N ALA A 127 -8.01 -0.01 1.57
CA ALA A 127 -7.92 -1.14 0.67
C ALA A 127 -6.79 -0.97 -0.37
N VAL A 128 -6.77 0.15 -1.06
CA VAL A 128 -5.74 0.45 -2.09
C VAL A 128 -4.36 0.63 -1.46
N TYR A 129 -4.30 1.33 -0.31
CA TYR A 129 -3.05 1.51 0.43
C TYR A 129 -2.47 0.17 0.90
N GLY A 130 -3.29 -0.69 1.53
CA GLY A 130 -2.85 -1.99 2.04
C GLY A 130 -2.35 -2.92 0.95
N ASP A 131 -3.07 -3.00 -0.17
CA ASP A 131 -2.67 -3.80 -1.32
C ASP A 131 -1.38 -3.26 -1.98
N THR A 132 -1.23 -1.93 -2.06
CA THR A 132 -0.01 -1.32 -2.60
C THR A 132 1.18 -1.56 -1.67
N LEU A 133 1.00 -1.41 -0.36
CA LEU A 133 2.03 -1.71 0.64
C LEU A 133 2.47 -3.18 0.56
N TYR A 134 1.52 -4.11 0.43
CA TYR A 134 1.78 -5.52 0.22
C TYR A 134 2.63 -5.77 -1.03
N ARG A 135 2.24 -5.20 -2.17
CA ARG A 135 2.95 -5.38 -3.45
C ARG A 135 4.38 -4.85 -3.39
N ILE A 136 4.56 -3.66 -2.84
CA ILE A 136 5.89 -3.05 -2.65
C ILE A 136 6.74 -3.90 -1.71
N GLY A 137 6.23 -4.24 -0.52
CA GLY A 137 6.96 -5.01 0.47
C GLY A 137 7.37 -6.40 -0.02
N SER A 138 6.47 -7.10 -0.71
CA SER A 138 6.77 -8.40 -1.32
C SER A 138 7.83 -8.29 -2.41
N HIS A 139 7.80 -7.22 -3.21
CA HIS A 139 8.79 -6.98 -4.25
C HIS A 139 10.19 -6.71 -3.69
N VAL A 140 10.28 -6.02 -2.55
CA VAL A 140 11.55 -5.78 -1.85
C VAL A 140 11.92 -6.88 -0.82
N GLY A 141 11.34 -8.06 -0.97
CA GLY A 141 11.82 -9.30 -0.36
C GLY A 141 11.20 -9.71 0.97
N TYR A 142 10.20 -8.99 1.49
CA TYR A 142 9.49 -9.37 2.71
C TYR A 142 8.50 -10.53 2.45
N ASP A 143 8.37 -11.42 3.42
CA ASP A 143 7.34 -12.48 3.44
C ASP A 143 6.04 -11.92 4.04
N ILE A 144 5.13 -11.48 3.17
CA ILE A 144 3.92 -10.77 3.57
C ILE A 144 2.67 -11.61 3.28
N THR A 145 1.85 -11.75 4.30
CA THR A 145 0.49 -12.28 4.20
C THR A 145 -0.52 -11.15 4.38
N THR A 146 -1.56 -11.12 3.56
CA THR A 146 -2.66 -10.16 3.66
C THR A 146 -3.90 -10.82 4.25
N GLU A 147 -4.62 -10.10 5.11
CA GLU A 147 -5.75 -10.66 5.85
C GLU A 147 -6.90 -9.67 5.95
N TYR A 148 -8.11 -10.22 5.85
CA TYR A 148 -9.38 -9.56 6.13
C TYR A 148 -10.05 -10.24 7.31
N TYR A 149 -10.33 -9.50 8.37
CA TYR A 149 -11.09 -9.95 9.51
C TYR A 149 -12.59 -9.78 9.28
N ILE A 150 -13.32 -10.87 9.30
CA ILE A 150 -14.78 -10.90 9.14
C ILE A 150 -15.41 -10.79 10.51
N ASN A 151 -15.96 -9.62 10.83
CA ASN A 151 -16.72 -9.41 12.05
C ASN A 151 -18.14 -9.97 11.88
N ASP A 152 -18.28 -11.29 12.02
CA ASP A 152 -19.53 -12.04 11.83
C ASP A 152 -20.13 -12.57 13.14
N ALA A 153 -19.64 -12.08 14.27
CA ALA A 153 -20.17 -12.36 15.59
C ALA A 153 -20.85 -11.11 16.16
N GLY A 154 -22.12 -11.17 16.38
CA GLY A 154 -22.85 -10.09 17.05
C GLY A 154 -24.11 -9.62 16.32
N ASN A 155 -24.79 -8.66 16.93
CA ASN A 155 -26.12 -8.19 16.53
C ASN A 155 -26.19 -7.59 15.11
N GLN A 156 -25.07 -7.31 14.47
CA GLN A 156 -25.04 -6.72 13.11
C GLN A 156 -25.51 -7.70 12.04
N ILE A 157 -25.20 -8.98 12.21
CA ILE A 157 -25.65 -10.03 11.29
C ILE A 157 -27.14 -10.28 11.46
N ASP A 158 -27.63 -10.26 12.70
CA ASP A 158 -29.07 -10.35 12.99
C ASP A 158 -29.83 -9.15 12.42
N LEU A 159 -29.24 -7.96 12.50
CA LEU A 159 -29.83 -6.76 11.91
C LEU A 159 -29.89 -6.84 10.39
N LEU A 160 -28.89 -7.46 9.73
CA LEU A 160 -28.91 -7.73 8.30
C LEU A 160 -30.09 -8.65 7.93
N GLY A 161 -30.23 -9.79 8.64
CA GLY A 161 -31.36 -10.71 8.45
C GLY A 161 -32.71 -10.04 8.65
N THR A 162 -32.85 -9.27 9.72
CA THR A 162 -34.07 -8.49 10.02
C THR A 162 -34.40 -7.49 8.91
N SER A 163 -33.38 -6.77 8.40
CA SER A 163 -33.56 -5.81 7.30
C SER A 163 -34.04 -6.48 6.01
N ILE A 164 -33.54 -7.66 5.71
CA ILE A 164 -33.96 -8.46 4.55
C ILE A 164 -35.39 -8.94 4.70
N ILE A 165 -35.79 -9.43 5.90
CA ILE A 165 -37.17 -9.86 6.20
C ILE A 165 -38.14 -8.70 6.04
N LEU A 166 -37.83 -7.55 6.62
CA LEU A 166 -38.72 -6.38 6.55
C LEU A 166 -38.87 -5.92 5.09
N TYR A 167 -37.78 -5.89 4.35
CA TYR A 167 -37.82 -5.51 2.95
C TYR A 167 -38.62 -6.48 2.09
N ALA A 168 -38.45 -7.79 2.31
CA ALA A 168 -39.26 -8.80 1.62
C ALA A 168 -40.76 -8.66 1.91
N LYS A 169 -41.14 -8.50 3.17
CA LYS A 169 -42.53 -8.31 3.57
C LYS A 169 -43.15 -7.06 2.94
N ASP A 170 -42.44 -5.93 3.00
CA ASP A 170 -42.90 -4.66 2.45
C ASP A 170 -42.96 -4.70 0.91
N ASN A 171 -41.89 -5.05 0.25
CA ASN A 171 -41.74 -4.85 -1.20
C ASN A 171 -42.10 -6.08 -2.05
N LEU A 172 -41.92 -7.31 -1.53
CA LEU A 172 -42.26 -8.52 -2.29
C LEU A 172 -43.69 -9.00 -2.00
N PHE A 173 -44.14 -8.84 -0.76
CA PHE A 173 -45.43 -9.37 -0.33
C PHE A 173 -46.47 -8.28 -0.05
N ASN A 174 -46.12 -6.99 -0.21
CA ASN A 174 -46.99 -5.84 0.00
C ASN A 174 -47.64 -5.81 1.40
N GLU A 175 -46.88 -6.23 2.41
CA GLU A 175 -47.34 -6.19 3.80
C GLU A 175 -46.93 -4.86 4.44
N LYS A 176 -47.80 -4.32 5.30
CA LYS A 176 -47.47 -3.12 6.06
C LYS A 176 -46.50 -3.48 7.19
N VAL A 177 -45.25 -2.98 7.11
CA VAL A 177 -44.21 -3.20 8.10
C VAL A 177 -43.84 -1.90 8.82
N SER A 178 -43.29 -2.04 10.02
CA SER A 178 -42.69 -0.93 10.76
C SER A 178 -41.18 -1.13 10.78
N TYR A 179 -40.44 -0.19 10.18
CA TYR A 179 -38.97 -0.23 10.19
C TYR A 179 -38.46 0.30 11.54
N PRO A 180 -37.53 -0.41 12.18
CA PRO A 180 -36.87 0.09 13.38
C PRO A 180 -35.98 1.29 13.05
N GLU A 181 -35.53 2.03 14.09
CA GLU A 181 -34.64 3.17 13.92
C GLU A 181 -33.35 2.79 13.20
N LYS A 182 -32.79 1.62 13.53
CA LYS A 182 -31.58 1.07 12.91
C LYS A 182 -31.96 -0.13 12.04
N PHE A 183 -31.66 -0.04 10.77
CA PHE A 183 -31.74 -1.14 9.81
C PHE A 183 -30.87 -0.80 8.58
N TYR A 184 -30.49 -1.82 7.82
CA TYR A 184 -29.72 -1.62 6.61
C TYR A 184 -30.62 -1.26 5.43
N ARG A 185 -30.16 -0.32 4.62
CA ARG A 185 -30.86 0.22 3.45
C ARG A 185 -30.00 0.11 2.21
N GLY A 186 -30.60 0.01 1.06
CA GLY A 186 -29.95 0.01 -0.24
C GLY A 186 -30.47 -1.06 -1.16
N GLU A 187 -30.15 -0.95 -2.44
CA GLU A 187 -30.60 -1.89 -3.48
C GLU A 187 -30.16 -3.32 -3.20
N TYR A 188 -28.98 -3.51 -2.60
CA TYR A 188 -28.45 -4.84 -2.27
C TYR A 188 -29.36 -5.61 -1.29
N ILE A 189 -30.09 -4.93 -0.40
CA ILE A 189 -31.07 -5.58 0.50
C ILE A 189 -32.24 -6.14 -0.31
N ASN A 190 -32.70 -5.38 -1.31
CA ASN A 190 -33.73 -5.85 -2.24
C ASN A 190 -33.26 -7.08 -3.03
N GLU A 191 -32.07 -7.01 -3.59
CA GLU A 191 -31.46 -8.12 -4.34
C GLU A 191 -31.30 -9.37 -3.46
N LEU A 192 -30.88 -9.21 -2.21
CA LEU A 192 -30.77 -10.31 -1.24
C LEU A 192 -32.15 -10.90 -0.90
N ALA A 193 -33.17 -10.06 -0.72
CA ALA A 193 -34.52 -10.52 -0.45
C ALA A 193 -35.12 -11.31 -1.62
N LEU A 194 -34.96 -10.82 -2.85
CA LEU A 194 -35.38 -11.53 -4.07
C LEU A 194 -34.68 -12.89 -4.19
N LYS A 195 -33.35 -12.91 -4.04
CA LYS A 195 -32.54 -14.12 -4.15
C LYS A 195 -32.86 -15.14 -3.05
N ALA A 196 -33.10 -14.68 -1.82
CA ALA A 196 -33.52 -15.54 -0.73
C ALA A 196 -34.91 -16.18 -1.01
N ASN A 197 -35.85 -15.41 -1.54
CA ASN A 197 -37.17 -15.91 -1.93
C ASN A 197 -37.07 -16.96 -3.05
N GLU A 198 -36.24 -16.75 -4.05
CA GLU A 198 -36.01 -17.72 -5.13
C GLU A 198 -35.38 -19.03 -4.63
N LEU A 199 -34.40 -18.93 -3.72
CA LEU A 199 -33.66 -20.09 -3.23
C LEU A 199 -34.38 -20.89 -2.15
N PHE A 200 -35.09 -20.23 -1.25
CA PHE A 200 -35.63 -20.84 -0.05
C PHE A 200 -37.16 -20.75 0.05
N GLY A 201 -37.79 -19.99 -0.84
CA GLY A 201 -39.21 -19.73 -0.79
C GLY A 201 -39.63 -18.71 0.29
N LYS A 202 -40.93 -18.40 0.33
CA LYS A 202 -41.51 -17.37 1.20
C LYS A 202 -41.32 -17.66 2.70
N GLU A 203 -41.29 -18.93 3.08
CA GLU A 203 -41.22 -19.37 4.48
C GLU A 203 -39.97 -18.88 5.21
N ILE A 204 -38.85 -18.66 4.49
CA ILE A 204 -37.59 -18.16 5.07
C ILE A 204 -37.77 -16.82 5.82
N PHE A 205 -38.78 -16.03 5.45
CA PHE A 205 -39.04 -14.70 6.04
C PHE A 205 -40.06 -14.75 7.19
N TYR A 206 -40.70 -15.89 7.47
CA TYR A 206 -41.80 -15.99 8.44
C TYR A 206 -41.55 -16.98 9.57
N ASP A 207 -40.72 -18.01 9.34
CA ASP A 207 -40.41 -19.02 10.34
C ASP A 207 -39.12 -18.66 11.07
N GLU A 208 -39.22 -18.40 12.36
CA GLU A 208 -38.08 -18.03 13.23
C GLU A 208 -36.99 -19.11 13.26
N ASN A 209 -37.33 -20.37 13.03
CA ASN A 209 -36.34 -21.45 12.95
C ASN A 209 -35.38 -21.29 11.80
N TYR A 210 -35.71 -20.52 10.78
CA TYR A 210 -34.85 -20.24 9.64
C TYR A 210 -34.10 -18.92 9.75
N PHE A 211 -34.31 -18.13 10.82
CA PHE A 211 -33.67 -16.80 10.95
C PHE A 211 -32.16 -16.86 10.90
N GLU A 212 -31.53 -17.74 11.70
CA GLU A 212 -30.07 -17.88 11.67
C GLU A 212 -29.55 -18.32 10.31
N LYS A 213 -30.26 -19.25 9.64
CA LYS A 213 -29.91 -19.68 8.27
C LYS A 213 -29.93 -18.51 7.29
N LEU A 214 -30.95 -17.65 7.35
CA LEU A 214 -31.05 -16.47 6.51
C LEU A 214 -29.90 -15.49 6.79
N CYS A 215 -29.61 -15.21 8.06
CA CYS A 215 -28.55 -14.31 8.48
C CYS A 215 -27.16 -14.77 7.98
N LEU A 216 -26.82 -16.05 8.15
CA LEU A 216 -25.54 -16.60 7.72
C LEU A 216 -25.42 -16.62 6.20
N TRP A 217 -26.48 -17.02 5.50
CA TRP A 217 -26.52 -16.98 4.04
C TRP A 217 -26.36 -15.53 3.52
N ALA A 218 -27.06 -14.57 4.11
CA ALA A 218 -26.98 -13.16 3.72
C ALA A 218 -25.57 -12.59 3.91
N LYS A 219 -24.93 -12.92 5.04
CA LYS A 219 -23.52 -12.58 5.30
C LYS A 219 -22.60 -13.12 4.20
N ASP A 220 -22.78 -14.37 3.81
CA ASP A 220 -21.94 -14.99 2.77
C ASP A 220 -22.18 -14.35 1.40
N GLU A 221 -23.39 -13.96 1.07
CA GLU A 221 -23.69 -13.23 -0.15
C GLU A 221 -23.08 -11.82 -0.14
N VAL A 222 -23.13 -11.10 0.99
CA VAL A 222 -22.47 -9.80 1.13
C VAL A 222 -20.95 -9.94 0.98
N LEU A 223 -20.35 -10.99 1.54
CA LEU A 223 -18.90 -11.26 1.35
C LEU A 223 -18.54 -11.50 -0.12
N LYS A 224 -19.44 -12.11 -0.92
CA LYS A 224 -19.22 -12.24 -2.38
C LYS A 224 -19.23 -10.86 -3.06
N ILE A 225 -20.14 -9.96 -2.65
CA ILE A 225 -20.17 -8.58 -3.15
C ILE A 225 -18.85 -7.87 -2.81
N ILE A 226 -18.40 -7.93 -1.56
CA ILE A 226 -17.16 -7.33 -1.10
C ILE A 226 -15.95 -7.85 -1.89
N LYS A 227 -15.86 -9.18 -2.06
CA LYS A 227 -14.78 -9.81 -2.83
C LYS A 227 -14.78 -9.35 -4.29
N LYS A 228 -15.98 -9.20 -4.88
CA LYS A 228 -16.12 -8.70 -6.25
C LYS A 228 -15.67 -7.24 -6.35
N ASP A 229 -16.12 -6.36 -5.45
CA ASP A 229 -15.72 -4.95 -5.43
C ASP A 229 -14.18 -4.80 -5.35
N LEU A 230 -13.53 -5.61 -4.51
CA LEU A 230 -12.08 -5.63 -4.39
C LEU A 230 -11.39 -6.15 -5.66
N SER A 231 -11.91 -7.22 -6.24
CA SER A 231 -11.40 -7.80 -7.49
C SER A 231 -11.51 -6.82 -8.66
N ASP A 232 -12.63 -6.09 -8.77
CA ASP A 232 -12.86 -5.08 -9.80
C ASP A 232 -11.86 -3.90 -9.69
N ALA A 233 -11.33 -3.65 -8.50
CA ALA A 233 -10.25 -2.69 -8.24
C ALA A 233 -8.84 -3.33 -8.24
N ASN A 234 -8.71 -4.56 -8.72
CA ASN A 234 -7.45 -5.31 -8.74
C ASN A 234 -6.79 -5.46 -7.34
N ILE A 235 -7.62 -5.69 -6.31
CA ILE A 235 -7.19 -5.94 -4.94
C ILE A 235 -7.50 -7.40 -4.59
N SER A 236 -6.52 -8.11 -4.06
CA SER A 236 -6.68 -9.48 -3.59
C SER A 236 -6.20 -9.63 -2.15
N ILE A 237 -6.96 -10.38 -1.36
CA ILE A 237 -6.61 -10.71 0.03
C ILE A 237 -6.45 -12.21 0.15
N GLN A 238 -5.35 -12.65 0.75
CA GLN A 238 -4.98 -14.05 0.84
C GLN A 238 -5.83 -14.80 1.89
N ASN A 239 -5.98 -14.21 3.08
CA ASN A 239 -6.69 -14.82 4.19
C ASN A 239 -7.98 -14.07 4.53
N TRP A 240 -9.05 -14.81 4.74
CA TRP A 240 -10.34 -14.32 5.21
C TRP A 240 -10.66 -15.07 6.51
N VAL A 241 -10.56 -14.40 7.64
CA VAL A 241 -10.72 -15.01 8.96
C VAL A 241 -12.00 -14.54 9.64
N SER A 242 -12.79 -15.49 10.15
CA SER A 242 -14.06 -15.23 10.80
C SER A 242 -13.86 -15.07 12.31
N GLU A 243 -14.49 -14.05 12.91
CA GLU A 243 -14.52 -13.85 14.35
C GLU A 243 -15.05 -15.06 15.10
N ARG A 244 -16.09 -15.72 14.56
CA ARG A 244 -16.68 -16.92 15.15
C ARG A 244 -15.67 -18.05 15.33
N GLY A 245 -14.65 -18.13 14.47
CA GLY A 245 -13.58 -19.13 14.53
C GLY A 245 -12.64 -18.96 15.74
N PHE A 246 -12.76 -17.86 16.48
CA PHE A 246 -11.88 -17.56 17.62
C PHE A 246 -12.52 -17.79 18.99
N TYR A 247 -13.81 -18.09 19.06
CA TYR A 247 -14.49 -18.29 20.35
C TYR A 247 -13.90 -19.41 21.19
N ASP A 248 -13.48 -20.50 20.57
CA ASP A 248 -12.86 -21.63 21.27
C ASP A 248 -11.51 -21.27 21.91
N LYS A 249 -10.88 -20.18 21.48
CA LYS A 249 -9.59 -19.70 21.99
C LYS A 249 -9.73 -18.66 23.10
N LEU A 250 -10.96 -18.20 23.39
CA LEU A 250 -11.20 -17.12 24.34
C LEU A 250 -10.69 -17.48 25.74
N ASP A 251 -11.10 -18.63 26.28
CA ASP A 251 -10.74 -19.04 27.64
C ASP A 251 -9.24 -19.17 27.81
N LEU A 252 -8.54 -19.76 26.83
CA LEU A 252 -7.09 -19.89 26.86
C LEU A 252 -6.39 -18.53 26.83
N THR A 253 -6.90 -17.60 26.04
CA THR A 253 -6.35 -16.25 25.94
C THR A 253 -6.55 -15.49 27.25
N ILE A 254 -7.72 -15.58 27.87
CA ILE A 254 -8.02 -14.98 29.17
C ILE A 254 -7.09 -15.55 30.26
N GLN A 255 -6.91 -16.87 30.31
CA GLN A 255 -5.97 -17.52 31.23
C GLN A 255 -4.53 -17.02 31.04
N LYS A 256 -4.10 -16.79 29.80
CA LYS A 256 -2.78 -16.25 29.48
C LYS A 256 -2.60 -14.84 30.05
N LEU A 257 -3.59 -13.98 29.86
CA LEU A 257 -3.62 -12.62 30.41
C LEU A 257 -3.65 -12.59 31.95
N GLN A 258 -4.37 -13.52 32.57
CA GLN A 258 -4.41 -13.65 34.05
C GLN A 258 -3.04 -14.06 34.61
N LYS A 259 -2.37 -15.03 33.98
CA LYS A 259 -1.04 -15.50 34.41
C LYS A 259 0.02 -14.42 34.37
N THR A 260 -0.07 -13.47 33.46
CA THR A 260 0.88 -12.36 33.35
C THR A 260 0.55 -11.18 34.30
N GLY A 261 -0.55 -11.28 35.06
CA GLY A 261 -1.01 -10.22 35.94
C GLY A 261 -1.64 -9.02 35.24
N GLY A 262 -1.94 -9.15 33.94
CA GLY A 262 -2.55 -8.09 33.11
C GLY A 262 -4.05 -7.87 33.36
N MET A 263 -4.68 -8.70 34.19
CA MET A 263 -6.12 -8.65 34.45
C MET A 263 -6.45 -8.60 35.93
N TYR A 264 -7.61 -8.07 36.27
CA TYR A 264 -8.18 -8.07 37.61
C TYR A 264 -9.70 -8.12 37.55
N GLU A 265 -10.32 -8.54 38.65
CA GLU A 265 -11.78 -8.57 38.83
C GLU A 265 -12.21 -7.38 39.67
N LYS A 266 -13.24 -6.68 39.22
CA LYS A 266 -13.91 -5.60 39.94
C LYS A 266 -15.34 -5.45 39.46
N ASP A 267 -16.29 -5.27 40.42
CA ASP A 267 -17.71 -5.09 40.14
C ASP A 267 -18.29 -6.22 39.25
N GLU A 268 -17.95 -7.48 39.59
CA GLU A 268 -18.33 -8.71 38.84
C GLU A 268 -17.86 -8.73 37.36
N LYS A 269 -16.92 -7.86 36.97
CA LYS A 269 -16.36 -7.73 35.63
C LYS A 269 -14.87 -8.07 35.65
N VAL A 270 -14.36 -8.55 34.53
CA VAL A 270 -12.93 -8.77 34.33
C VAL A 270 -12.37 -7.64 33.49
N TRP A 271 -11.33 -6.99 34.02
CA TRP A 271 -10.70 -5.81 33.45
C TRP A 271 -9.28 -6.10 33.01
N ILE A 272 -8.82 -5.49 31.91
CA ILE A 272 -7.42 -5.44 31.53
C ILE A 272 -6.81 -4.12 31.97
N LYS A 273 -5.59 -4.17 32.54
CA LYS A 273 -4.85 -3.02 33.06
C LYS A 273 -4.21 -2.18 31.95
N SER A 274 -5.00 -1.79 30.97
CA SER A 274 -4.49 -1.07 29.80
C SER A 274 -3.95 0.33 30.13
N SER A 275 -4.41 0.95 31.22
CA SER A 275 -3.91 2.25 31.67
C SER A 275 -2.45 2.22 32.10
N GLU A 276 -1.92 1.07 32.56
CA GLU A 276 -0.51 0.93 32.94
C GLU A 276 0.45 1.15 31.75
N LEU A 277 -0.05 0.98 30.51
CA LEU A 277 0.74 1.07 29.27
C LEU A 277 0.26 2.20 28.35
N GLY A 278 -0.49 3.16 28.90
CA GLY A 278 -0.81 4.42 28.22
C GLY A 278 -2.18 4.50 27.55
N ASP A 279 -3.11 3.56 27.84
CA ASP A 279 -4.54 3.79 27.58
C ASP A 279 -5.09 4.80 28.61
N GLU A 280 -6.16 5.50 28.27
CA GLU A 280 -6.78 6.50 29.16
C GLU A 280 -7.33 5.88 30.45
N MET A 281 -7.79 4.63 30.41
CA MET A 281 -8.33 3.88 31.52
C MET A 281 -8.25 2.37 31.27
N ASP A 282 -8.40 1.58 32.32
CA ASP A 282 -8.56 0.13 32.20
C ASP A 282 -9.88 -0.21 31.49
N ARG A 283 -9.92 -1.38 30.85
CA ARG A 283 -11.06 -1.76 30.00
C ARG A 283 -11.68 -3.09 30.43
N VAL A 284 -13.00 -3.17 30.33
CA VAL A 284 -13.74 -4.40 30.58
C VAL A 284 -13.51 -5.38 29.42
N VAL A 285 -13.09 -6.59 29.75
CA VAL A 285 -12.93 -7.71 28.79
C VAL A 285 -14.09 -8.68 28.92
N ILE A 286 -14.50 -9.03 30.16
CA ILE A 286 -15.68 -9.84 30.45
C ILE A 286 -16.69 -9.04 31.25
N ARG A 287 -17.94 -9.05 30.84
CA ARG A 287 -19.05 -8.34 31.48
C ARG A 287 -19.52 -9.07 32.74
N GLU A 288 -20.32 -8.43 33.57
CA GLU A 288 -20.95 -8.98 34.77
C GLU A 288 -21.79 -10.23 34.53
N ASP A 289 -22.40 -10.36 33.33
CA ASP A 289 -23.14 -11.54 32.89
C ASP A 289 -22.27 -12.65 32.31
N GLY A 290 -20.95 -12.53 32.40
CA GLY A 290 -19.98 -13.50 31.89
C GLY A 290 -19.72 -13.43 30.38
N ARG A 291 -20.43 -12.55 29.65
CA ARG A 291 -20.24 -12.42 28.19
C ARG A 291 -19.00 -11.58 27.86
N PRO A 292 -18.23 -11.99 26.83
CA PRO A 292 -17.10 -11.21 26.38
C PRO A 292 -17.54 -9.87 25.75
N THR A 293 -16.69 -8.86 25.85
CA THR A 293 -16.83 -7.60 25.10
C THR A 293 -16.22 -7.75 23.71
N TYR A 294 -16.42 -6.77 22.82
CA TYR A 294 -15.73 -6.72 21.52
C TYR A 294 -14.22 -6.71 21.69
N LEU A 295 -13.72 -6.04 22.75
CA LEU A 295 -12.30 -6.03 23.07
C LEU A 295 -11.75 -7.45 23.31
N ALA A 296 -12.51 -8.33 23.96
CA ALA A 296 -12.09 -9.72 24.14
C ALA A 296 -11.85 -10.44 22.82
N GLY A 297 -12.76 -10.30 21.86
CA GLY A 297 -12.61 -10.85 20.50
C GLY A 297 -11.37 -10.32 19.81
N ASP A 298 -11.14 -9.02 19.86
CA ASP A 298 -9.95 -8.39 19.27
C ASP A 298 -8.64 -8.87 19.92
N ILE A 299 -8.63 -9.05 21.23
CA ILE A 299 -7.46 -9.59 21.94
C ILE A 299 -7.17 -11.02 21.50
N VAL A 300 -8.18 -11.88 21.41
CA VAL A 300 -8.02 -13.25 20.93
C VAL A 300 -7.47 -13.29 19.51
N TYR A 301 -8.01 -12.47 18.63
CA TYR A 301 -7.57 -12.38 17.25
C TYR A 301 -6.11 -11.90 17.14
N HIS A 302 -5.71 -10.89 17.91
CA HIS A 302 -4.33 -10.42 17.91
C HIS A 302 -3.37 -11.46 18.53
N ASN A 303 -3.79 -12.19 19.57
CA ASN A 303 -3.01 -13.32 20.08
C ASN A 303 -2.79 -14.37 18.99
N ASP A 304 -3.82 -14.72 18.23
CA ASP A 304 -3.74 -15.68 17.12
C ASP A 304 -2.74 -15.25 16.05
N LYS A 305 -2.67 -13.97 15.70
CA LYS A 305 -1.70 -13.44 14.73
C LYS A 305 -0.26 -13.78 15.15
N PHE A 306 0.09 -13.53 16.41
CA PHE A 306 1.44 -13.84 16.92
C PHE A 306 1.68 -15.33 17.10
N GLU A 307 0.67 -16.11 17.51
CA GLU A 307 0.77 -17.57 17.61
C GLU A 307 1.01 -18.23 16.25
N ARG A 308 0.52 -17.64 15.16
CA ARG A 308 0.80 -18.09 13.78
C ARG A 308 2.25 -17.79 13.33
N GLY A 309 3.05 -17.11 14.16
CA GLY A 309 4.48 -16.91 13.94
C GLY A 309 4.81 -15.69 13.07
N PHE A 310 3.94 -14.69 13.00
CA PHE A 310 4.26 -13.41 12.36
C PHE A 310 5.19 -12.60 13.28
N ASP A 311 6.26 -12.08 12.70
CA ASP A 311 7.24 -11.25 13.42
C ASP A 311 6.71 -9.82 13.62
N ARG A 312 5.86 -9.35 12.70
CA ARG A 312 5.21 -8.05 12.71
C ARG A 312 3.79 -8.15 12.19
N CYS A 313 2.89 -7.45 12.86
CA CYS A 313 1.50 -7.28 12.42
C CYS A 313 1.24 -5.80 12.13
N ILE A 314 0.77 -5.50 10.94
CA ILE A 314 0.42 -4.15 10.50
C ILE A 314 -1.10 -4.11 10.34
N ASN A 315 -1.77 -3.28 11.14
CA ASN A 315 -3.19 -3.05 11.03
C ASN A 315 -3.44 -1.68 10.38
N ILE A 316 -4.29 -1.64 9.37
CA ILE A 316 -4.68 -0.39 8.70
C ILE A 316 -6.10 -0.04 9.13
N TRP A 317 -6.23 1.05 9.89
CA TRP A 317 -7.49 1.49 10.49
C TRP A 317 -7.88 2.89 10.02
N GLY A 318 -9.18 3.22 10.16
CA GLY A 318 -9.65 4.60 10.04
C GLY A 318 -9.11 5.49 11.18
N ALA A 319 -8.98 6.78 10.92
CA ALA A 319 -8.44 7.74 11.89
C ALA A 319 -9.25 7.86 13.19
N ASP A 320 -10.52 7.50 13.15
CA ASP A 320 -11.44 7.45 14.29
C ASP A 320 -11.04 6.39 15.35
N HIS A 321 -10.21 5.41 14.98
CA HIS A 321 -9.71 4.36 15.88
C HIS A 321 -8.42 4.72 16.63
N HIS A 322 -7.94 5.97 16.57
CA HIS A 322 -6.68 6.39 17.21
C HIS A 322 -6.59 5.98 18.70
N GLY A 323 -7.66 6.20 19.48
CA GLY A 323 -7.72 5.84 20.90
C GLY A 323 -7.64 4.34 21.20
N TYR A 324 -7.82 3.48 20.17
CA TYR A 324 -7.80 2.03 20.33
C TYR A 324 -6.39 1.43 20.26
N ILE A 325 -5.42 2.17 19.74
CA ILE A 325 -4.04 1.67 19.51
C ILE A 325 -3.38 1.27 20.83
N LYS A 326 -3.36 2.15 21.83
CA LYS A 326 -2.72 1.88 23.13
C LYS A 326 -3.38 0.72 23.86
N ARG A 327 -4.68 0.60 23.74
CA ARG A 327 -5.46 -0.52 24.29
C ARG A 327 -5.00 -1.87 23.72
N MET A 328 -4.84 -1.97 22.41
CA MET A 328 -4.37 -3.20 21.78
C MET A 328 -2.89 -3.46 22.05
N GLN A 329 -2.03 -2.44 22.04
CA GLN A 329 -0.62 -2.60 22.41
C GLN A 329 -0.48 -3.13 23.84
N SER A 330 -1.29 -2.63 24.78
CA SER A 330 -1.33 -3.13 26.17
C SER A 330 -1.72 -4.59 26.23
N ALA A 331 -2.73 -5.00 25.46
CA ALA A 331 -3.15 -6.39 25.39
C ALA A 331 -2.01 -7.29 24.87
N ILE A 332 -1.33 -6.89 23.81
CA ILE A 332 -0.19 -7.60 23.23
C ILE A 332 0.93 -7.77 24.25
N HIS A 333 1.26 -6.72 24.99
CA HIS A 333 2.26 -6.75 26.07
C HIS A 333 1.89 -7.79 27.14
N PHE A 334 0.67 -7.74 27.67
CA PHE A 334 0.19 -8.70 28.67
C PHE A 334 0.01 -10.14 28.13
N LEU A 335 -0.09 -10.31 26.82
CA LEU A 335 -0.02 -11.62 26.19
C LEU A 335 1.41 -12.17 26.12
N GLY A 336 2.41 -11.36 26.49
CA GLY A 336 3.82 -11.75 26.53
C GLY A 336 4.56 -11.56 25.21
N TYR A 337 4.02 -10.74 24.30
CA TYR A 337 4.68 -10.34 23.07
C TYR A 337 5.22 -8.92 23.17
N ASP A 338 6.13 -8.57 22.27
CA ASP A 338 6.61 -7.20 22.10
C ASP A 338 5.52 -6.35 21.45
N GLU A 339 4.97 -5.39 22.18
CA GLU A 339 3.90 -4.49 21.70
C GLU A 339 4.30 -3.65 20.51
N ASN A 340 5.61 -3.42 20.30
CA ASN A 340 6.13 -2.68 19.15
C ASN A 340 6.05 -3.48 17.83
N LYS A 341 5.80 -4.78 17.91
CA LYS A 341 5.54 -5.63 16.75
C LYS A 341 4.11 -5.49 16.20
N LEU A 342 3.21 -4.86 16.95
CA LEU A 342 1.93 -4.40 16.44
C LEU A 342 2.06 -2.94 15.97
N GLU A 343 2.05 -2.75 14.68
CA GLU A 343 2.05 -1.45 14.01
C GLU A 343 0.64 -1.11 13.53
N VAL A 344 0.17 0.09 13.85
CA VAL A 344 -1.13 0.56 13.38
C VAL A 344 -0.95 1.79 12.50
N ILE A 345 -1.49 1.71 11.29
CA ILE A 345 -1.48 2.79 10.31
C ILE A 345 -2.88 3.37 10.22
N LEU A 346 -3.01 4.66 10.50
CA LEU A 346 -4.28 5.36 10.44
C LEU A 346 -4.48 6.02 9.07
N MET A 347 -5.68 5.84 8.52
CA MET A 347 -6.10 6.42 7.24
C MET A 347 -7.04 7.60 7.48
N GLN A 348 -6.63 8.79 7.05
CA GLN A 348 -7.47 9.97 7.07
C GLN A 348 -8.62 9.91 6.07
N MET A 349 -9.63 10.71 6.30
CA MET A 349 -10.88 10.72 5.52
C MET A 349 -10.66 11.11 4.06
N VAL A 350 -11.58 10.67 3.22
CA VAL A 350 -11.64 10.97 1.80
C VAL A 350 -12.91 11.75 1.51
N SER A 351 -12.78 12.84 0.75
CA SER A 351 -13.87 13.62 0.20
C SER A 351 -13.83 13.58 -1.32
N LEU A 352 -14.93 13.16 -1.93
CA LEU A 352 -15.08 13.16 -3.39
C LEU A 352 -15.89 14.37 -3.84
N LEU A 353 -15.39 15.02 -4.88
CA LEU A 353 -16.11 16.09 -5.58
C LEU A 353 -16.46 15.64 -7.00
N LYS A 354 -17.50 16.21 -7.54
CA LYS A 354 -17.86 16.17 -8.95
C LYS A 354 -18.38 17.55 -9.34
N ASP A 355 -17.88 18.12 -10.43
CA ASP A 355 -18.15 19.52 -10.79
C ASP A 355 -17.87 20.48 -9.63
N SER A 356 -16.76 20.27 -8.90
CA SER A 356 -16.36 21.06 -7.72
C SER A 356 -17.40 21.10 -6.59
N LYS A 357 -18.32 20.14 -6.56
CA LYS A 357 -19.34 19.98 -5.51
C LYS A 357 -19.20 18.60 -4.85
N PRO A 358 -19.61 18.43 -3.58
CA PRO A 358 -19.61 17.13 -2.96
C PRO A 358 -20.32 16.08 -3.83
N TYR A 359 -19.69 14.93 -4.02
CA TYR A 359 -20.25 13.85 -4.84
C TYR A 359 -21.61 13.42 -4.28
N LYS A 360 -22.64 13.53 -5.10
CA LYS A 360 -23.99 13.14 -4.71
C LYS A 360 -24.15 11.64 -4.87
N MET A 361 -24.63 11.01 -3.82
CA MET A 361 -24.93 9.59 -3.75
C MET A 361 -26.05 9.21 -4.72
N SER A 362 -25.97 8.02 -5.29
CA SER A 362 -27.08 7.45 -6.03
C SER A 362 -28.18 7.03 -5.05
N LYS A 363 -29.44 7.00 -5.51
CA LYS A 363 -30.57 6.48 -4.70
C LYS A 363 -30.39 4.99 -4.35
N ARG A 364 -29.51 4.28 -5.06
CA ARG A 364 -29.23 2.84 -4.87
C ARG A 364 -28.31 2.55 -3.69
N SER A 365 -27.46 3.49 -3.31
CA SER A 365 -26.43 3.32 -2.29
C SER A 365 -26.84 3.76 -0.88
N GLY A 366 -28.08 4.20 -0.68
CA GLY A 366 -28.52 4.75 0.60
C GLY A 366 -27.82 6.10 0.89
N ASN A 367 -27.10 6.20 2.02
CA ASN A 367 -26.47 7.45 2.45
C ASN A 367 -24.94 7.49 2.25
N VAL A 368 -24.38 6.56 1.48
CA VAL A 368 -22.92 6.45 1.27
C VAL A 368 -22.58 6.26 -0.20
N VAL A 369 -21.38 6.71 -0.62
CA VAL A 369 -20.85 6.45 -1.95
C VAL A 369 -20.21 5.06 -1.97
N LEU A 370 -20.66 4.17 -2.84
CA LEU A 370 -20.14 2.82 -2.95
C LEU A 370 -18.83 2.78 -3.73
N MET A 371 -17.95 1.87 -3.33
CA MET A 371 -16.70 1.60 -4.04
C MET A 371 -16.96 1.21 -5.49
N SER A 372 -17.95 0.35 -5.75
CA SER A 372 -18.34 -0.09 -7.09
C SER A 372 -18.77 1.07 -8.00
N GLU A 373 -19.50 2.06 -7.48
CA GLU A 373 -19.92 3.24 -8.26
C GLU A 373 -18.71 4.07 -8.70
N VAL A 374 -17.76 4.30 -7.80
CA VAL A 374 -16.55 5.07 -8.11
C VAL A 374 -15.65 4.29 -9.07
N THR A 375 -15.51 2.97 -8.88
CA THR A 375 -14.73 2.13 -9.78
C THR A 375 -15.32 2.09 -11.19
N GLN A 376 -16.64 2.03 -11.32
CA GLN A 376 -17.32 2.07 -12.61
C GLN A 376 -17.16 3.42 -13.32
N GLU A 377 -17.17 4.52 -12.58
CA GLU A 377 -17.06 5.87 -13.15
C GLU A 377 -15.63 6.24 -13.57
N LEU A 378 -14.63 5.90 -12.76
CA LEU A 378 -13.24 6.28 -12.97
C LEU A 378 -12.39 5.19 -13.63
N GLY A 379 -12.77 3.94 -13.49
CA GLY A 379 -11.92 2.79 -13.75
C GLY A 379 -10.97 2.47 -12.59
N SER A 380 -10.53 1.22 -12.53
CA SER A 380 -9.64 0.70 -11.47
C SER A 380 -8.32 1.48 -11.40
N ASP A 381 -7.69 1.77 -12.52
CA ASP A 381 -6.36 2.41 -12.57
C ASP A 381 -6.37 3.81 -11.96
N ALA A 382 -7.36 4.64 -12.34
CA ALA A 382 -7.50 6.00 -11.80
C ALA A 382 -7.84 5.97 -10.30
N LEU A 383 -8.75 5.07 -9.89
CA LEU A 383 -9.08 4.84 -8.49
C LEU A 383 -7.82 4.51 -7.69
N ARG A 384 -7.05 3.51 -8.12
CA ARG A 384 -5.86 3.06 -7.42
C ARG A 384 -4.80 4.16 -7.32
N PHE A 385 -4.58 4.90 -8.40
CA PHE A 385 -3.59 5.97 -8.40
C PHE A 385 -3.92 7.07 -7.41
N ILE A 386 -5.17 7.57 -7.44
CA ILE A 386 -5.54 8.73 -6.61
C ILE A 386 -5.51 8.42 -5.12
N PHE A 387 -5.95 7.19 -4.73
CA PHE A 387 -6.03 6.83 -3.32
C PHE A 387 -4.67 6.61 -2.64
N VAL A 388 -3.58 6.46 -3.40
CA VAL A 388 -2.20 6.40 -2.89
C VAL A 388 -1.36 7.61 -3.26
N SER A 389 -1.95 8.64 -3.87
CA SER A 389 -1.22 9.84 -4.31
C SER A 389 -0.81 10.79 -3.19
N LYS A 390 -1.32 10.60 -1.98
CA LYS A 390 -0.99 11.40 -0.79
C LYS A 390 -0.71 10.50 0.41
N LYS A 391 0.02 11.05 1.39
CA LYS A 391 0.29 10.37 2.66
C LYS A 391 -1.01 9.95 3.34
N ASN A 392 -0.98 8.79 4.01
CA ASN A 392 -2.11 8.22 4.74
C ASN A 392 -2.69 9.14 5.82
N ASP A 393 -1.85 9.96 6.46
CA ASP A 393 -2.21 10.91 7.51
C ASP A 393 -2.74 12.26 7.00
N THR A 394 -2.77 12.44 5.67
CA THR A 394 -3.29 13.65 5.02
C THR A 394 -4.70 13.40 4.50
N GLN A 395 -5.64 14.31 4.78
CA GLN A 395 -6.97 14.26 4.19
C GLN A 395 -6.86 14.29 2.66
N LEU A 396 -7.59 13.39 2.00
CA LEU A 396 -7.65 13.30 0.56
C LEU A 396 -8.96 13.89 0.05
N GLU A 397 -8.86 14.96 -0.72
CA GLU A 397 -9.97 15.53 -1.47
C GLU A 397 -9.61 15.57 -2.95
N PHE A 398 -10.49 15.10 -3.81
CA PHE A 398 -10.29 15.17 -5.25
C PHE A 398 -11.61 15.25 -6.02
N ASP A 399 -11.55 15.96 -7.17
CA ASP A 399 -12.64 16.04 -8.13
C ASP A 399 -12.45 14.93 -9.18
N ILE A 400 -13.45 14.07 -9.29
CA ILE A 400 -13.41 12.90 -10.22
C ILE A 400 -13.31 13.33 -11.68
N ASP A 401 -13.79 14.52 -12.04
CA ASP A 401 -13.70 15.01 -13.42
C ASP A 401 -12.26 15.37 -13.81
N SER A 402 -11.40 15.70 -12.83
CA SER A 402 -9.98 15.93 -13.07
C SER A 402 -9.26 14.68 -13.58
N LEU A 403 -9.72 13.49 -13.20
CA LEU A 403 -9.13 12.20 -13.59
C LEU A 403 -9.59 11.70 -14.97
N LYS A 404 -10.58 12.37 -15.56
CA LYS A 404 -11.05 12.10 -16.93
C LYS A 404 -10.28 12.89 -17.98
N LYS A 405 -9.49 13.88 -17.57
CA LYS A 405 -8.71 14.70 -18.48
C LYS A 405 -7.58 13.91 -19.13
N GLN A 406 -7.35 14.17 -20.41
CA GLN A 406 -6.30 13.56 -21.21
C GLN A 406 -5.13 14.51 -21.44
N ASP A 407 -4.63 15.11 -20.36
CA ASP A 407 -3.51 16.05 -20.38
C ASP A 407 -2.61 15.89 -19.14
N SER A 408 -1.59 16.72 -19.04
CA SER A 408 -0.60 16.68 -17.94
C SER A 408 -1.17 17.02 -16.56
N SER A 409 -2.39 17.55 -16.48
CA SER A 409 -3.06 17.79 -15.20
C SER A 409 -3.61 16.48 -14.57
N ASN A 410 -3.74 15.43 -15.36
CA ASN A 410 -4.07 14.09 -14.89
C ASN A 410 -2.80 13.25 -14.77
N PRO A 411 -2.28 13.01 -13.55
CA PRO A 411 -0.98 12.38 -13.37
C PRO A 411 -0.94 10.93 -13.87
N ILE A 412 -2.01 10.15 -13.75
CA ILE A 412 -2.03 8.78 -14.28
C ILE A 412 -2.02 8.75 -15.81
N PHE A 413 -2.71 9.69 -16.45
CA PHE A 413 -2.62 9.87 -17.89
C PHE A 413 -1.19 10.22 -18.30
N TYR A 414 -0.55 11.16 -17.60
CA TYR A 414 0.78 11.65 -17.92
C TYR A 414 1.86 10.55 -17.82
N ILE A 415 1.79 9.71 -16.78
CA ILE A 415 2.69 8.57 -16.60
C ILE A 415 2.49 7.52 -17.71
N ASN A 416 1.24 7.14 -17.99
CA ASN A 416 0.92 6.20 -19.07
C ASN A 416 1.32 6.74 -20.44
N TYR A 417 1.21 8.05 -20.65
CA TYR A 417 1.62 8.69 -21.89
C TYR A 417 3.13 8.60 -22.11
N ALA A 418 3.95 8.66 -21.05
CA ALA A 418 5.38 8.43 -21.15
C ALA A 418 5.67 7.00 -21.65
N HIS A 419 5.05 5.99 -21.07
CA HIS A 419 5.21 4.59 -21.48
C HIS A 419 4.75 4.36 -22.92
N ALA A 420 3.57 4.82 -23.28
CA ALA A 420 3.02 4.69 -24.64
C ALA A 420 3.89 5.42 -25.69
N ARG A 421 4.41 6.61 -25.33
CA ARG A 421 5.30 7.38 -26.21
C ARG A 421 6.61 6.63 -26.47
N ILE A 422 7.19 5.98 -25.47
CA ILE A 422 8.40 5.14 -25.65
C ILE A 422 8.10 4.02 -26.67
N ASN A 423 6.99 3.31 -26.53
CA ASN A 423 6.61 2.26 -27.46
C ASN A 423 6.39 2.81 -28.89
N GLN A 424 5.82 4.00 -29.02
CA GLN A 424 5.68 4.67 -30.33
C GLN A 424 7.05 5.00 -30.94
N VAL A 425 8.03 5.41 -30.14
CA VAL A 425 9.38 5.72 -30.65
C VAL A 425 10.06 4.45 -31.17
N PHE A 426 9.96 3.33 -30.45
CA PHE A 426 10.43 2.03 -30.93
C PHE A 426 9.75 1.65 -32.26
N GLY A 427 8.43 1.82 -32.36
CA GLY A 427 7.69 1.56 -33.59
C GLY A 427 8.14 2.46 -34.76
N LYS A 428 8.38 3.74 -34.53
CA LYS A 428 8.88 4.67 -35.55
C LYS A 428 10.31 4.33 -36.01
N ALA A 429 11.15 3.83 -35.11
CA ALA A 429 12.48 3.35 -35.43
C ALA A 429 12.49 1.99 -36.12
N ASN A 430 11.32 1.31 -36.19
CA ASN A 430 11.20 -0.06 -36.65
C ASN A 430 12.15 -1.03 -35.94
N LYS A 431 12.30 -0.86 -34.62
CA LYS A 431 13.17 -1.64 -33.74
C LYS A 431 12.40 -2.13 -32.52
N ASN A 432 12.92 -3.20 -31.94
CA ASN A 432 12.49 -3.69 -30.62
C ASN A 432 13.65 -3.63 -29.62
N LEU A 433 13.39 -3.97 -28.37
CA LEU A 433 14.40 -3.89 -27.31
C LEU A 433 15.62 -4.78 -27.60
N ASN A 434 15.42 -5.99 -28.15
CA ASN A 434 16.51 -6.92 -28.44
C ASN A 434 17.47 -6.38 -29.51
N ASP A 435 16.99 -5.50 -30.39
CA ASP A 435 17.83 -4.90 -31.45
C ASP A 435 18.82 -3.86 -30.89
N VAL A 436 18.58 -3.36 -29.67
CA VAL A 436 19.33 -2.24 -29.08
C VAL A 436 19.91 -2.52 -27.70
N ILE A 437 19.62 -3.67 -27.10
CA ILE A 437 20.01 -4.01 -25.73
C ILE A 437 21.52 -3.97 -25.52
N ASP A 438 22.31 -4.30 -26.54
CA ASP A 438 23.78 -4.31 -26.50
C ASP A 438 24.40 -2.98 -26.92
N ALA A 439 23.60 -1.91 -27.11
CA ALA A 439 24.14 -0.59 -27.43
C ALA A 439 25.08 -0.10 -26.34
N ASP A 440 26.17 0.54 -26.77
CA ASP A 440 27.27 0.98 -25.90
C ASP A 440 26.91 2.29 -25.18
N PHE A 441 27.00 2.30 -23.85
CA PHE A 441 26.75 3.47 -23.02
C PHE A 441 28.06 4.24 -22.65
N SER A 442 29.21 3.90 -23.27
CA SER A 442 30.51 4.53 -22.94
C SER A 442 30.51 6.06 -23.12
N ASN A 443 29.73 6.57 -24.10
CA ASN A 443 29.69 7.98 -24.47
C ASN A 443 28.35 8.67 -24.17
N LEU A 444 27.61 8.22 -23.16
CA LEU A 444 26.36 8.89 -22.77
C LEU A 444 26.61 10.35 -22.35
N SER A 445 25.76 11.25 -22.85
CA SER A 445 25.68 12.62 -22.35
C SER A 445 25.25 12.69 -20.89
N GLU A 446 25.54 13.79 -20.20
CA GLU A 446 25.11 13.98 -18.81
C GLU A 446 23.59 13.90 -18.65
N ASP A 447 22.81 14.42 -19.61
CA ASP A 447 21.35 14.33 -19.58
C ASP A 447 20.86 12.89 -19.72
N CYS A 448 21.51 12.08 -20.57
CA CYS A 448 21.22 10.64 -20.67
C CYS A 448 21.53 9.91 -19.36
N LYS A 449 22.68 10.20 -18.74
CA LYS A 449 23.08 9.60 -17.46
C LYS A 449 22.11 9.96 -16.35
N ASN A 450 21.66 11.20 -16.29
CA ASN A 450 20.71 11.66 -15.28
C ASN A 450 19.36 10.95 -15.41
N LEU A 451 18.85 10.82 -16.64
CA LEU A 451 17.61 10.09 -16.89
C LEU A 451 17.75 8.59 -16.58
N LEU A 452 18.86 7.97 -16.98
CA LEU A 452 19.14 6.56 -16.68
C LEU A 452 19.26 6.31 -15.19
N PHE A 453 20.02 7.15 -14.48
CA PHE A 453 20.17 7.05 -13.03
C PHE A 453 18.81 7.18 -12.32
N GLU A 454 17.98 8.14 -12.74
CA GLU A 454 16.64 8.33 -12.19
C GLU A 454 15.78 7.07 -12.38
N ALA A 455 15.80 6.45 -13.55
CA ALA A 455 15.08 5.21 -13.81
C ALA A 455 15.61 4.02 -12.97
N LEU A 456 16.91 3.96 -12.70
CA LEU A 456 17.54 2.91 -11.90
C LEU A 456 17.34 3.06 -10.38
N LEU A 457 16.74 4.17 -9.91
CA LEU A 457 16.44 4.39 -8.50
C LEU A 457 15.23 3.61 -7.98
N LEU A 458 14.49 2.89 -8.82
CA LEU A 458 13.23 2.25 -8.41
C LEU A 458 13.36 1.41 -7.13
N ASN A 459 14.40 0.58 -7.03
CA ASN A 459 14.61 -0.25 -5.82
C ASN A 459 14.73 0.60 -4.55
N GLU A 460 15.48 1.69 -4.59
CA GLU A 460 15.69 2.59 -3.44
C GLU A 460 14.37 3.28 -3.03
N VAL A 461 13.58 3.69 -4.04
CA VAL A 461 12.25 4.29 -3.80
C VAL A 461 11.32 3.27 -3.15
N LEU A 462 11.32 2.02 -3.61
CA LEU A 462 10.48 0.97 -3.07
C LEU A 462 10.86 0.60 -1.63
N GLU A 463 12.16 0.45 -1.35
CA GLU A 463 12.66 0.20 0.01
C GLU A 463 12.27 1.35 0.97
N ASP A 464 12.44 2.59 0.54
CA ASP A 464 12.06 3.76 1.33
C ASP A 464 10.53 3.87 1.50
N ALA A 465 9.76 3.64 0.45
CA ALA A 465 8.30 3.66 0.52
C ALA A 465 7.76 2.62 1.51
N PHE A 466 8.31 1.40 1.49
CA PHE A 466 7.91 0.34 2.42
C PHE A 466 8.37 0.62 3.84
N SER A 467 9.63 0.94 4.06
CA SER A 467 10.18 1.16 5.41
C SER A 467 9.56 2.36 6.12
N SER A 468 9.25 3.43 5.38
CA SER A 468 8.57 4.62 5.92
C SER A 468 7.05 4.51 5.91
N ARG A 469 6.46 3.42 5.36
CA ARG A 469 5.00 3.26 5.15
C ARG A 469 4.39 4.38 4.29
N GLN A 470 5.17 4.97 3.40
CA GLN A 470 4.76 6.09 2.55
C GLN A 470 4.67 5.65 1.08
N VAL A 471 3.60 4.92 0.74
CA VAL A 471 3.41 4.36 -0.61
C VAL A 471 3.31 5.43 -1.71
N GLN A 472 2.90 6.67 -1.37
CA GLN A 472 2.85 7.79 -2.32
C GLN A 472 4.23 8.14 -2.91
N LYS A 473 5.33 7.78 -2.25
CA LYS A 473 6.68 7.98 -2.79
C LYS A 473 6.87 7.29 -4.15
N LEU A 474 6.18 6.17 -4.38
CA LEU A 474 6.22 5.50 -5.67
C LEU A 474 5.48 6.31 -6.74
N SER A 475 4.28 6.82 -6.46
CA SER A 475 3.53 7.65 -7.41
C SER A 475 4.25 8.95 -7.72
N ASP A 476 4.84 9.60 -6.71
CA ASP A 476 5.63 10.83 -6.86
C ASP A 476 6.86 10.58 -7.75
N TYR A 477 7.55 9.47 -7.52
CA TYR A 477 8.71 9.07 -8.30
C TYR A 477 8.36 8.79 -9.76
N LEU A 478 7.29 8.03 -10.03
CA LEU A 478 6.86 7.74 -11.40
C LEU A 478 6.44 8.99 -12.15
N TYR A 479 5.78 9.93 -11.48
CA TYR A 479 5.44 11.22 -12.08
C TYR A 479 6.69 12.04 -12.42
N ALA A 480 7.66 12.13 -11.49
CA ALA A 480 8.92 12.84 -11.70
C ALA A 480 9.72 12.23 -12.85
N LEU A 481 9.87 10.89 -12.89
CA LEU A 481 10.56 10.18 -13.97
C LEU A 481 9.88 10.43 -15.33
N SER A 482 8.56 10.39 -15.38
CA SER A 482 7.79 10.67 -16.59
C SER A 482 7.99 12.10 -17.06
N SER A 483 8.06 13.07 -16.14
CA SER A 483 8.34 14.47 -16.44
C SER A 483 9.76 14.66 -17.00
N SER A 484 10.75 14.02 -16.38
CA SER A 484 12.14 14.02 -16.87
C SER A 484 12.25 13.42 -18.27
N PHE A 485 11.55 12.29 -18.50
CA PHE A 485 11.49 11.65 -19.81
C PHE A 485 10.84 12.55 -20.88
N HIS A 486 9.70 13.16 -20.60
CA HIS A 486 9.02 14.02 -21.57
C HIS A 486 9.87 15.24 -21.94
N LYS A 487 10.53 15.86 -20.95
CA LYS A 487 11.47 16.94 -21.19
C LYS A 487 12.63 16.47 -22.09
N PHE A 488 13.26 15.36 -21.71
CA PHE A 488 14.37 14.79 -22.48
C PHE A 488 13.96 14.51 -23.94
N TYR A 489 12.79 13.89 -24.14
CA TYR A 489 12.29 13.56 -25.47
C TYR A 489 12.00 14.79 -26.33
N ASN A 490 11.51 15.87 -25.73
CA ASN A 490 11.24 17.11 -26.45
C ASN A 490 12.53 17.82 -26.88
N ASP A 491 13.60 17.69 -26.08
CA ASP A 491 14.87 18.38 -26.32
C ASP A 491 15.81 17.58 -27.23
N ASN A 492 15.53 16.29 -27.48
CA ASN A 492 16.43 15.38 -28.21
C ASN A 492 15.74 14.68 -29.37
N ARG A 493 16.37 14.70 -30.54
CA ARG A 493 15.97 13.84 -31.65
C ARG A 493 16.48 12.42 -31.42
N VAL A 494 15.59 11.43 -31.49
CA VAL A 494 15.89 10.01 -31.29
C VAL A 494 16.00 9.26 -32.62
N VAL A 495 14.89 9.15 -33.34
CA VAL A 495 14.83 8.39 -34.59
C VAL A 495 15.67 9.05 -35.67
N GLY A 496 16.61 8.29 -36.24
CA GLY A 496 17.54 8.76 -37.25
C GLY A 496 18.70 9.61 -36.70
N SER A 497 18.93 9.60 -35.38
CA SER A 497 20.15 10.20 -34.78
C SER A 497 21.33 9.22 -34.81
N GLU A 498 22.54 9.74 -34.64
CA GLU A 498 23.75 8.90 -34.60
C GLU A 498 23.76 7.94 -33.40
N ASN A 499 23.12 8.32 -32.29
CA ASN A 499 23.02 7.56 -31.05
C ASN A 499 21.63 6.97 -30.83
N GLU A 500 20.90 6.66 -31.92
CA GLU A 500 19.54 6.11 -31.86
C GLU A 500 19.45 4.85 -30.98
N ASN A 501 20.38 3.91 -31.13
CA ASN A 501 20.34 2.64 -30.38
C ASN A 501 20.55 2.85 -28.88
N GLU A 502 21.48 3.73 -28.50
CA GLU A 502 21.74 4.09 -27.10
C GLU A 502 20.53 4.76 -26.46
N LEU A 503 19.90 5.69 -27.17
CA LEU A 503 18.69 6.37 -26.71
C LEU A 503 17.49 5.41 -26.59
N LEU A 504 17.32 4.50 -27.53
CA LEU A 504 16.27 3.48 -27.47
C LEU A 504 16.49 2.51 -26.29
N LYS A 505 17.74 2.09 -26.05
CA LYS A 505 18.07 1.28 -24.88
C LYS A 505 17.77 2.02 -23.57
N LEU A 506 18.15 3.28 -23.46
CA LEU A 506 17.82 4.14 -22.32
C LEU A 506 16.30 4.20 -22.11
N PHE A 507 15.54 4.43 -23.17
CA PHE A 507 14.07 4.47 -23.13
C PHE A 507 13.47 3.13 -22.72
N GLY A 508 14.09 2.01 -23.11
CA GLY A 508 13.72 0.68 -22.65
C GLY A 508 13.79 0.54 -21.13
N VAL A 509 14.83 1.08 -20.51
CA VAL A 509 14.98 1.09 -19.04
C VAL A 509 13.90 1.97 -18.39
N VAL A 510 13.62 3.15 -18.95
CA VAL A 510 12.57 4.05 -18.45
C VAL A 510 11.19 3.38 -18.54
N ALA A 511 10.88 2.76 -19.68
CA ALA A 511 9.62 2.03 -19.86
C ALA A 511 9.48 0.86 -18.87
N LEU A 512 10.55 0.09 -18.65
CA LEU A 512 10.57 -0.98 -17.66
C LEU A 512 10.29 -0.46 -16.26
N CYS A 513 10.91 0.66 -15.88
CA CYS A 513 10.69 1.30 -14.59
C CYS A 513 9.25 1.74 -14.40
N ILE A 514 8.66 2.44 -15.38
CA ILE A 514 7.27 2.89 -15.33
C ILE A 514 6.33 1.68 -15.24
N LYS A 515 6.53 0.67 -16.08
CA LYS A 515 5.71 -0.54 -16.10
C LYS A 515 5.77 -1.28 -14.76
N THR A 516 6.95 -1.48 -14.21
CA THR A 516 7.15 -2.14 -12.91
C THR A 516 6.50 -1.34 -11.78
N GLY A 517 6.75 -0.03 -11.72
CA GLY A 517 6.18 0.83 -10.69
C GLY A 517 4.65 0.89 -10.74
N LEU A 518 4.05 1.03 -11.91
CA LEU A 518 2.60 0.97 -12.08
C LEU A 518 2.03 -0.39 -11.66
N SER A 519 2.69 -1.50 -12.04
CA SER A 519 2.28 -2.85 -11.63
C SER A 519 2.26 -3.02 -10.11
N LEU A 520 3.21 -2.43 -9.39
CA LEU A 520 3.24 -2.44 -7.92
C LEU A 520 2.15 -1.56 -7.29
N MET A 521 1.61 -0.63 -8.04
CA MET A 521 0.39 0.11 -7.67
C MET A 521 -0.89 -0.64 -8.09
N GLY A 522 -0.77 -1.83 -8.70
CA GLY A 522 -1.90 -2.61 -9.26
C GLY A 522 -2.48 -2.00 -10.52
N ILE A 523 -1.71 -1.20 -11.24
CA ILE A 523 -2.09 -0.49 -12.46
C ILE A 523 -1.36 -1.11 -13.65
N LYS A 524 -2.08 -1.28 -14.77
CA LYS A 524 -1.48 -1.77 -16.01
C LYS A 524 -0.94 -0.61 -16.84
N ALA A 525 0.36 -0.65 -17.18
CA ALA A 525 0.93 0.31 -18.12
C ALA A 525 0.31 0.17 -19.51
N LYS A 526 0.00 1.30 -20.15
CA LYS A 526 -0.61 1.34 -21.49
C LYS A 526 0.48 1.41 -22.56
N ASP A 527 0.47 0.47 -23.48
CA ASP A 527 1.40 0.43 -24.63
C ASP A 527 1.02 1.44 -25.72
N LYS A 528 -0.27 1.76 -25.81
CA LYS A 528 -0.84 2.75 -26.76
C LYS A 528 -1.87 3.60 -26.03
N MET A 529 -1.94 4.86 -26.42
CA MET A 529 -3.00 5.77 -25.97
C MET A 529 -3.63 6.39 -27.20
N GLU A 530 -4.96 6.36 -27.25
CA GLU A 530 -5.74 7.03 -28.28
C GLU A 530 -5.78 8.53 -27.91
N HIS A 531 -5.61 9.39 -28.93
CA HIS A 531 -5.71 10.84 -28.81
C HIS A 531 -7.15 11.28 -28.97
#